data_b4110f0e36208db320f432e6a648f556
#
_entry.id   b4110f0e36208db320f432e6a648f556
#
_cell.length_a   1.000
_cell.length_b   1.000
_cell.length_c   1.000
_cell.angle_alpha   90.00
_cell.angle_beta   90.00
_cell.angle_gamma   90.00
#
_symmetry.space_group_name_H-M   'P 1'
#
loop_
_entity.id
_entity.type
_entity.pdbx_description
1 polymer ?
#
loop_
_entity_poly.entity_id
_entity_poly.type
_entity_poly.pdbx_seq_one_letter_code
_entity_poly.pdbx_strand_id
1 'polypeptide(L)'
;MKYLIYILLLYFIGALEFLRSTSLLVGCHYFFLVLALGAFIYYLVFKRISTVAVFAGLYCFVFPVYAALQSHEIFGQSFFMGFASLRYLWFILLGFFLYNIKYDYNLLLSQINKINITVAVISIVAFFFFGVNHVNVRQYLVTTNIVETVALEDMVKGLKLTVCSNLMIVSYVFYLFRFVKRPAEKENFLPFLVLMIYLLFVNKGRQPVALLAVIYAIYYIRMKGLSLKRLVLGILPLIGAFVLFSFNDKFVDSLIEATKWERSSDPSTLARVNSVESVIPYIKQNPIFGFGNLSVHFRDEGFHTYFGEAFYLADIGIWGTLARGGLVLILIYLGLYYNLYKKTTLVRDNDIRSYMRYMILSFLIFFVVLSNDILYADGCIRVALVFYPLFGRLDPNIFIKNSSL
;
A
#
# COMPACT_ATOMS: atom_id res chain seq x y z
N MET A 1 18.00 -5.62 18.36
CA MET A 1 16.80 -4.89 17.90
C MET A 1 16.95 -4.28 16.51
N LYS A 2 18.00 -3.48 16.25
CA LYS A 2 18.23 -2.84 14.93
C LYS A 2 18.23 -3.84 13.76
N TYR A 3 18.94 -4.96 13.88
CA TYR A 3 18.97 -6.02 12.86
C TYR A 3 17.60 -6.65 12.60
N LEU A 4 16.81 -6.86 13.65
CA LEU A 4 15.44 -7.39 13.49
C LEU A 4 14.57 -6.46 12.65
N ILE A 5 14.68 -5.14 12.85
CA ILE A 5 13.96 -4.17 12.04
C ILE A 5 14.45 -4.19 10.57
N TYR A 6 15.75 -4.33 10.33
CA TYR A 6 16.25 -4.49 8.95
C TYR A 6 15.71 -5.77 8.28
N ILE A 7 15.68 -6.91 8.97
CA ILE A 7 15.12 -8.16 8.45
C ILE A 7 13.63 -7.97 8.15
N LEU A 8 12.88 -7.32 9.06
CA LEU A 8 11.48 -6.97 8.85
C LEU A 8 11.28 -6.12 7.59
N LEU A 9 12.07 -5.06 7.44
CA LEU A 9 11.98 -4.20 6.25
C LEU A 9 12.33 -4.96 4.97
N LEU A 10 13.41 -5.75 4.96
CA LEU A 10 13.82 -6.56 3.81
C LEU A 10 12.78 -7.62 3.44
N TYR A 11 12.12 -8.22 4.43
CA TYR A 11 11.02 -9.14 4.18
C TYR A 11 9.85 -8.45 3.48
N PHE A 12 9.38 -7.31 4.03
CA PHE A 12 8.19 -6.63 3.50
C PHE A 12 8.40 -5.88 2.19
N ILE A 13 9.62 -5.50 1.83
CA ILE A 13 9.88 -5.02 0.46
C ILE A 13 9.98 -6.14 -0.57
N GLY A 14 10.03 -7.42 -0.15
CA GLY A 14 10.19 -8.58 -1.01
C GLY A 14 11.65 -8.95 -1.34
N ALA A 15 12.64 -8.32 -0.67
CA ALA A 15 14.05 -8.60 -0.97
C ALA A 15 14.48 -10.03 -0.59
N LEU A 16 13.84 -10.64 0.41
CA LEU A 16 14.16 -12.00 0.82
C LEU A 16 13.72 -13.07 -0.21
N GLU A 17 12.83 -12.75 -1.14
CA GLU A 17 12.45 -13.65 -2.23
C GLU A 17 13.66 -14.05 -3.09
N PHE A 18 14.62 -13.15 -3.23
CA PHE A 18 15.86 -13.43 -3.98
C PHE A 18 16.82 -14.42 -3.31
N LEU A 19 16.62 -14.74 -2.03
CA LEU A 19 17.41 -15.77 -1.32
C LEU A 19 16.99 -17.20 -1.70
N ARG A 20 15.98 -17.38 -2.55
CA ARG A 20 15.52 -18.67 -3.08
C ARG A 20 15.12 -19.70 -2.02
N SER A 21 14.71 -19.28 -0.84
CA SER A 21 14.33 -20.17 0.25
C SER A 21 12.87 -19.97 0.65
N THR A 22 11.99 -20.84 0.16
CA THR A 22 10.57 -20.86 0.53
C THR A 22 10.39 -21.07 2.04
N SER A 23 11.18 -21.96 2.64
CA SER A 23 11.14 -22.22 4.08
C SER A 23 11.52 -20.99 4.88
N LEU A 24 12.50 -20.19 4.43
CA LEU A 24 12.86 -18.92 5.08
C LEU A 24 11.74 -17.90 4.98
N LEU A 25 11.12 -17.76 3.80
CA LEU A 25 10.01 -16.82 3.60
C LEU A 25 8.80 -17.18 4.47
N VAL A 26 8.43 -18.45 4.48
CA VAL A 26 7.33 -18.97 5.32
C VAL A 26 7.67 -18.79 6.81
N GLY A 27 8.90 -19.12 7.21
CA GLY A 27 9.38 -18.91 8.57
C GLY A 27 9.31 -17.44 8.99
N CYS A 28 9.79 -16.51 8.17
CA CYS A 28 9.68 -15.07 8.41
C CYS A 28 8.22 -14.61 8.50
N HIS A 29 7.35 -15.11 7.62
CA HIS A 29 5.93 -14.78 7.62
C HIS A 29 5.28 -15.10 8.98
N TYR A 30 5.39 -16.36 9.42
CA TYR A 30 4.80 -16.77 10.69
C TYR A 30 5.48 -16.13 11.90
N PHE A 31 6.80 -15.94 11.86
CA PHE A 31 7.52 -15.24 12.90
C PHE A 31 6.98 -13.82 13.11
N PHE A 32 6.82 -13.05 12.03
CA PHE A 32 6.28 -11.69 12.14
C PHE A 32 4.79 -11.66 12.51
N LEU A 33 3.99 -12.66 12.13
CA LEU A 33 2.61 -12.79 12.61
C LEU A 33 2.54 -13.04 14.11
N VAL A 34 3.35 -13.96 14.63
CA VAL A 34 3.41 -14.27 16.07
C VAL A 34 3.92 -13.05 16.85
N LEU A 35 4.94 -12.36 16.33
CA LEU A 35 5.47 -11.13 16.91
C LEU A 35 4.40 -10.04 16.98
N ALA A 36 3.62 -9.87 15.93
CA ALA A 36 2.54 -8.90 15.83
C ALA A 36 1.45 -9.18 16.87
N LEU A 37 0.98 -10.44 16.94
CA LEU A 37 -0.02 -10.87 17.91
C LEU A 37 0.47 -10.73 19.35
N GLY A 38 1.67 -11.23 19.65
CA GLY A 38 2.27 -11.14 20.98
C GLY A 38 2.43 -9.70 21.44
N ALA A 39 2.87 -8.81 20.54
CA ALA A 39 2.98 -7.38 20.84
C ALA A 39 1.63 -6.70 21.12
N PHE A 40 0.59 -7.09 20.37
CA PHE A 40 -0.76 -6.57 20.59
C PHE A 40 -1.35 -7.06 21.91
N ILE A 41 -1.23 -8.36 22.22
CA ILE A 41 -1.68 -8.93 23.51
C ILE A 41 -0.92 -8.25 24.67
N TYR A 42 0.40 -8.10 24.56
CA TYR A 42 1.19 -7.38 25.57
C TYR A 42 0.67 -5.95 25.76
N TYR A 43 0.35 -5.25 24.64
CA TYR A 43 -0.21 -3.91 24.72
C TYR A 43 -1.56 -3.87 25.44
N LEU A 44 -2.47 -4.80 25.13
CA LEU A 44 -3.81 -4.87 25.76
C LEU A 44 -3.72 -5.16 27.27
N VAL A 45 -2.79 -6.00 27.69
CA VAL A 45 -2.64 -6.40 29.10
C VAL A 45 -1.94 -5.32 29.94
N PHE A 46 -0.86 -4.71 29.41
CA PHE A 46 0.02 -3.85 30.20
C PHE A 46 -0.12 -2.37 29.92
N LYS A 47 -0.90 -1.97 28.92
CA LYS A 47 -1.07 -0.55 28.55
C LYS A 47 -2.54 -0.14 28.58
N ARG A 48 -2.80 1.16 28.66
CA ARG A 48 -4.16 1.68 28.49
C ARG A 48 -4.58 1.55 27.04
N ILE A 49 -5.71 0.91 26.80
CA ILE A 49 -6.26 0.69 25.48
C ILE A 49 -6.54 2.05 24.81
N SER A 50 -5.98 2.22 23.63
CA SER A 50 -6.22 3.41 22.81
C SER A 50 -7.37 3.14 21.82
N THR A 51 -8.03 4.20 21.35
CA THR A 51 -9.05 4.08 20.30
C THR A 51 -8.51 3.43 19.01
N VAL A 52 -7.23 3.70 18.66
CA VAL A 52 -6.57 3.03 17.53
C VAL A 52 -6.45 1.53 17.77
N ALA A 53 -6.15 1.10 19.01
CA ALA A 53 -6.08 -0.33 19.35
C ALA A 53 -7.45 -1.01 19.22
N VAL A 54 -8.54 -0.33 19.59
CA VAL A 54 -9.90 -0.83 19.39
C VAL A 54 -10.18 -1.05 17.90
N PHE A 55 -9.95 -0.05 17.06
CA PHE A 55 -10.19 -0.16 15.61
C PHE A 55 -9.25 -1.19 14.94
N ALA A 56 -7.99 -1.28 15.37
CA ALA A 56 -7.08 -2.32 14.90
C ALA A 56 -7.58 -3.72 15.30
N GLY A 57 -8.10 -3.88 16.52
CA GLY A 57 -8.73 -5.13 16.98
C GLY A 57 -9.98 -5.50 16.18
N LEU A 58 -10.89 -4.54 15.94
CA LEU A 58 -12.06 -4.74 15.10
C LEU A 58 -11.65 -5.19 13.69
N TYR A 59 -10.64 -4.54 13.12
CA TYR A 59 -10.13 -4.83 11.79
C TYR A 59 -9.44 -6.19 11.69
N CYS A 60 -8.63 -6.57 12.69
CA CYS A 60 -7.84 -7.80 12.67
C CYS A 60 -8.60 -9.04 13.12
N PHE A 61 -9.67 -8.90 13.91
CA PHE A 61 -10.37 -10.05 14.50
C PHE A 61 -11.85 -10.07 14.15
N VAL A 62 -12.57 -8.96 14.31
CA VAL A 62 -14.02 -8.94 14.06
C VAL A 62 -14.32 -9.05 12.57
N PHE A 63 -13.62 -8.27 11.73
CA PHE A 63 -13.80 -8.35 10.28
C PHE A 63 -13.51 -9.76 9.72
N PRO A 64 -12.37 -10.43 10.01
CA PRO A 64 -12.13 -11.78 9.52
C PRO A 64 -13.17 -12.80 9.96
N VAL A 65 -13.72 -12.67 11.18
CA VAL A 65 -14.76 -13.57 11.68
C VAL A 65 -16.04 -13.42 10.85
N TYR A 66 -16.58 -12.22 10.73
CA TYR A 66 -17.82 -12.07 9.97
C TYR A 66 -17.62 -12.27 8.46
N ALA A 67 -16.45 -11.91 7.91
CA ALA A 67 -16.15 -12.18 6.52
C ALA A 67 -16.06 -13.69 6.21
N ALA A 68 -15.53 -14.49 7.16
CA ALA A 68 -15.50 -15.93 7.04
C ALA A 68 -16.88 -16.55 7.15
N LEU A 69 -17.77 -16.01 8.02
CA LEU A 69 -19.17 -16.43 8.12
C LEU A 69 -19.92 -16.12 6.82
N GLN A 70 -19.77 -14.92 6.26
CA GLN A 70 -20.43 -14.54 5.00
C GLN A 70 -19.96 -15.42 3.83
N SER A 71 -18.66 -15.66 3.70
CA SER A 71 -18.15 -16.53 2.63
C SER A 71 -18.54 -18.02 2.83
N HIS A 72 -18.75 -18.45 4.06
CA HIS A 72 -19.31 -19.77 4.35
C HIS A 72 -20.76 -19.88 3.89
N GLU A 73 -21.59 -18.91 4.24
CA GLU A 73 -23.01 -18.88 3.91
C GLU A 73 -23.27 -18.75 2.41
N ILE A 74 -22.55 -17.87 1.73
CA ILE A 74 -22.83 -17.56 0.32
C ILE A 74 -22.16 -18.57 -0.62
N PHE A 75 -20.92 -19.01 -0.33
CA PHE A 75 -20.12 -19.83 -1.25
C PHE A 75 -19.85 -21.25 -0.75
N GLY A 76 -20.18 -21.56 0.52
CA GLY A 76 -19.91 -22.86 1.13
C GLY A 76 -18.44 -23.08 1.50
N GLN A 77 -17.62 -22.02 1.56
CA GLN A 77 -16.22 -22.11 2.02
C GLN A 77 -16.19 -22.45 3.52
N SER A 78 -15.25 -23.30 3.96
CA SER A 78 -15.13 -23.56 5.39
C SER A 78 -14.75 -22.29 6.16
N PHE A 79 -15.35 -22.10 7.34
CA PHE A 79 -15.08 -20.95 8.20
C PHE A 79 -13.58 -20.76 8.46
N PHE A 80 -12.88 -21.83 8.83
CA PHE A 80 -11.45 -21.76 9.14
C PHE A 80 -10.60 -21.35 7.92
N MET A 81 -10.95 -21.80 6.73
CA MET A 81 -10.26 -21.39 5.49
C MET A 81 -10.50 -19.91 5.21
N GLY A 82 -11.74 -19.41 5.37
CA GLY A 82 -12.08 -18.00 5.20
C GLY A 82 -11.34 -17.12 6.21
N PHE A 83 -11.35 -17.49 7.48
CA PHE A 83 -10.64 -16.77 8.53
C PHE A 83 -9.11 -16.75 8.31
N ALA A 84 -8.53 -17.93 8.05
CA ALA A 84 -7.09 -18.07 7.84
C ALA A 84 -6.60 -17.30 6.59
N SER A 85 -7.43 -17.13 5.58
CA SER A 85 -7.09 -16.37 4.37
C SER A 85 -6.86 -14.87 4.63
N LEU A 86 -7.39 -14.35 5.75
CA LEU A 86 -7.24 -12.96 6.16
C LEU A 86 -6.17 -12.72 7.24
N ARG A 87 -5.38 -13.74 7.61
CA ARG A 87 -4.35 -13.65 8.66
C ARG A 87 -3.31 -12.56 8.42
N TYR A 88 -3.04 -12.20 7.16
CA TYR A 88 -2.08 -11.16 6.82
C TYR A 88 -2.51 -9.76 7.31
N LEU A 89 -3.78 -9.53 7.64
CA LEU A 89 -4.24 -8.29 8.24
C LEU A 89 -3.57 -8.03 9.60
N TRP A 90 -3.14 -9.09 10.28
CA TRP A 90 -2.44 -8.99 11.57
C TRP A 90 -1.11 -8.25 11.46
N PHE A 91 -0.53 -8.07 10.27
CA PHE A 91 0.68 -7.27 10.11
C PHE A 91 0.50 -5.81 10.52
N ILE A 92 -0.74 -5.28 10.54
CA ILE A 92 -0.97 -3.94 11.11
C ILE A 92 -0.59 -3.87 12.59
N LEU A 93 -0.71 -5.00 13.32
CA LEU A 93 -0.39 -5.09 14.75
C LEU A 93 1.11 -4.97 15.04
N LEU A 94 2.00 -5.10 14.01
CA LEU A 94 3.42 -4.78 14.14
C LEU A 94 3.68 -3.33 14.57
N GLY A 95 2.71 -2.44 14.34
CA GLY A 95 2.78 -1.09 14.89
C GLY A 95 2.81 -1.07 16.42
N PHE A 96 2.13 -2.01 17.09
CA PHE A 96 2.22 -2.15 18.55
C PHE A 96 3.58 -2.69 19.00
N PHE A 97 4.20 -3.57 18.20
CA PHE A 97 5.57 -4.01 18.47
C PHE A 97 6.54 -2.83 18.49
N LEU A 98 6.56 -2.02 17.41
CA LEU A 98 7.42 -0.84 17.32
C LEU A 98 7.12 0.18 18.44
N TYR A 99 5.84 0.38 18.75
CA TYR A 99 5.40 1.25 19.84
C TYR A 99 5.89 0.76 21.21
N ASN A 100 5.73 -0.54 21.50
CA ASN A 100 6.12 -1.12 22.80
C ASN A 100 7.62 -1.03 23.06
N ILE A 101 8.44 -1.23 22.02
CA ILE A 101 9.92 -1.10 22.12
C ILE A 101 10.39 0.34 22.02
N LYS A 102 9.47 1.31 21.84
CA LYS A 102 9.77 2.73 21.67
C LYS A 102 10.83 2.98 20.59
N TYR A 103 10.68 2.32 19.44
CA TYR A 103 11.64 2.47 18.35
C TYR A 103 11.69 3.93 17.90
N ASP A 104 12.87 4.45 17.57
CA ASP A 104 13.02 5.83 17.10
C ASP A 104 12.37 6.00 15.71
N TYR A 105 11.41 6.91 15.59
CA TYR A 105 10.65 7.14 14.38
C TYR A 105 11.51 7.70 13.24
N ASN A 106 12.40 8.64 13.55
CA ASN A 106 13.27 9.24 12.55
C ASN A 106 14.27 8.22 12.02
N LEU A 107 14.78 7.35 12.90
CA LEU A 107 15.64 6.24 12.50
C LEU A 107 14.91 5.28 11.58
N LEU A 108 13.66 4.90 11.90
CA LEU A 108 12.86 4.01 11.05
C LEU A 108 12.61 4.63 9.66
N LEU A 109 12.17 5.89 9.59
CA LEU A 109 11.98 6.58 8.32
C LEU A 109 13.28 6.68 7.51
N SER A 110 14.41 6.98 8.18
CA SER A 110 15.72 7.00 7.53
C SER A 110 16.08 5.63 6.95
N GLN A 111 15.82 4.54 7.68
CA GLN A 111 16.07 3.17 7.20
C GLN A 111 15.20 2.83 5.99
N ILE A 112 13.89 3.08 6.05
CA ILE A 112 12.97 2.86 4.94
C ILE A 112 13.43 3.66 3.70
N ASN A 113 13.73 4.94 3.88
CA ASN A 113 14.15 5.81 2.79
C ASN A 113 15.48 5.35 2.16
N LYS A 114 16.47 4.98 2.97
CA LYS A 114 17.75 4.45 2.47
C LYS A 114 17.55 3.17 1.65
N ILE A 115 16.76 2.23 2.17
CA ILE A 115 16.46 0.98 1.46
C ILE A 115 15.76 1.29 0.13
N ASN A 116 14.70 2.12 0.14
CA ASN A 116 13.94 2.44 -1.07
C ASN A 116 14.77 3.18 -2.12
N ILE A 117 15.64 4.12 -1.72
CA ILE A 117 16.56 4.81 -2.65
C ILE A 117 17.56 3.80 -3.22
N THR A 118 18.13 2.92 -2.40
CA THR A 118 19.06 1.87 -2.86
C THR A 118 18.38 0.95 -3.87
N VAL A 119 17.16 0.49 -3.58
CA VAL A 119 16.37 -0.34 -4.50
C VAL A 119 16.08 0.43 -5.80
N ALA A 120 15.71 1.71 -5.72
CA ALA A 120 15.45 2.52 -6.90
C ALA A 120 16.70 2.66 -7.79
N VAL A 121 17.86 2.96 -7.20
CA VAL A 121 19.14 3.06 -7.92
C VAL A 121 19.51 1.72 -8.58
N ILE A 122 19.48 0.63 -7.83
CA ILE A 122 19.77 -0.71 -8.37
C ILE A 122 18.81 -1.05 -9.52
N SER A 123 17.52 -0.78 -9.35
CA SER A 123 16.51 -1.06 -10.38
C SER A 123 16.70 -0.19 -11.63
N ILE A 124 17.07 1.08 -11.48
CA ILE A 124 17.40 1.97 -12.61
C ILE A 124 18.60 1.41 -13.38
N VAL A 125 19.67 1.07 -12.68
CA VAL A 125 20.89 0.50 -13.30
C VAL A 125 20.56 -0.84 -13.97
N ALA A 126 19.87 -1.75 -13.28
CA ALA A 126 19.51 -3.05 -13.82
C ALA A 126 18.63 -2.93 -15.08
N PHE A 127 17.66 -2.01 -15.06
CA PHE A 127 16.73 -1.82 -16.18
C PHE A 127 17.42 -1.20 -17.42
N PHE A 128 18.16 -0.12 -17.24
CA PHE A 128 18.73 0.62 -18.38
C PHE A 128 20.04 0.04 -18.92
N PHE A 129 20.89 -0.50 -18.05
CA PHE A 129 22.22 -0.99 -18.47
C PHE A 129 22.26 -2.50 -18.70
N PHE A 130 21.41 -3.27 -18.02
CA PHE A 130 21.40 -4.73 -18.11
C PHE A 130 20.11 -5.30 -18.74
N GLY A 131 19.15 -4.46 -19.12
CA GLY A 131 17.90 -4.88 -19.74
C GLY A 131 17.02 -5.75 -18.84
N VAL A 132 17.25 -5.72 -17.51
CA VAL A 132 16.46 -6.50 -16.57
C VAL A 132 15.05 -5.90 -16.47
N ASN A 133 14.05 -6.73 -16.70
CA ASN A 133 12.64 -6.32 -16.66
C ASN A 133 11.82 -7.26 -15.76
N HIS A 134 10.54 -6.95 -15.60
CA HIS A 134 9.64 -7.71 -14.74
C HIS A 134 9.54 -9.19 -15.14
N VAL A 135 9.53 -9.49 -16.43
CA VAL A 135 9.45 -10.88 -16.94
C VAL A 135 10.68 -11.67 -16.55
N ASN A 136 11.88 -11.11 -16.75
CA ASN A 136 13.13 -11.79 -16.38
C ASN A 136 13.16 -12.13 -14.89
N VAL A 137 12.73 -11.20 -14.03
CA VAL A 137 12.70 -11.43 -12.58
C VAL A 137 11.66 -12.49 -12.22
N ARG A 138 10.47 -12.43 -12.80
CA ARG A 138 9.43 -13.45 -12.55
C ARG A 138 9.88 -14.83 -13.02
N GLN A 139 10.46 -14.96 -14.22
CA GLN A 139 11.04 -16.22 -14.68
C GLN A 139 12.09 -16.76 -13.72
N TYR A 140 12.98 -15.88 -13.22
CA TYR A 140 13.95 -16.26 -12.21
C TYR A 140 13.31 -16.79 -10.92
N LEU A 141 12.24 -16.17 -10.43
CA LEU A 141 11.51 -16.59 -9.23
C LEU A 141 10.70 -17.88 -9.48
N VAL A 142 10.16 -18.08 -10.68
CA VAL A 142 9.48 -19.32 -11.08
C VAL A 142 10.44 -20.50 -11.08
N THR A 143 11.64 -20.36 -11.67
CA THR A 143 12.66 -21.43 -11.67
C THR A 143 13.13 -21.83 -10.28
N THR A 144 12.82 -21.04 -9.26
CA THR A 144 13.16 -21.29 -7.85
C THR A 144 11.99 -21.82 -7.03
N ASN A 145 10.85 -22.14 -7.64
CA ASN A 145 9.61 -22.57 -6.98
C ASN A 145 9.02 -21.54 -5.99
N ILE A 146 9.41 -20.27 -6.08
CA ILE A 146 8.84 -19.18 -5.26
C ILE A 146 7.54 -18.67 -5.88
N VAL A 147 7.43 -18.76 -7.20
CA VAL A 147 6.24 -18.42 -7.98
C VAL A 147 5.89 -19.61 -8.87
N GLU A 148 4.64 -20.03 -8.90
CA GLU A 148 4.23 -21.25 -9.61
C GLU A 148 4.24 -21.09 -11.13
N THR A 149 3.87 -19.91 -11.63
CA THR A 149 3.81 -19.64 -13.09
C THR A 149 4.13 -18.18 -13.42
N VAL A 150 4.58 -17.93 -14.64
CA VAL A 150 4.60 -16.57 -15.24
C VAL A 150 3.29 -16.40 -15.97
N ALA A 151 2.41 -15.55 -15.46
CA ALA A 151 1.15 -15.24 -16.12
C ALA A 151 1.39 -14.54 -17.48
N LEU A 152 0.53 -14.80 -18.46
CA LEU A 152 0.56 -14.12 -19.77
C LEU A 152 0.57 -12.59 -19.63
N GLU A 153 -0.14 -12.06 -18.62
CA GLU A 153 -0.13 -10.65 -18.29
C GLU A 153 1.24 -10.10 -17.88
N ASP A 154 2.07 -10.91 -17.23
CA ASP A 154 3.43 -10.53 -16.86
C ASP A 154 4.34 -10.40 -18.08
N MET A 155 4.08 -11.17 -19.15
CA MET A 155 4.80 -11.05 -20.42
C MET A 155 4.49 -9.72 -21.12
N VAL A 156 3.25 -9.22 -21.05
CA VAL A 156 2.86 -7.92 -21.61
C VAL A 156 3.48 -6.75 -20.81
N LYS A 157 3.81 -6.98 -19.54
CA LYS A 157 4.45 -5.99 -18.64
C LYS A 157 5.98 -5.90 -18.81
N GLY A 158 6.57 -6.56 -19.80
CA GLY A 158 8.02 -6.72 -20.01
C GLY A 158 8.85 -5.43 -20.08
N LEU A 159 8.21 -4.26 -20.25
CA LEU A 159 8.90 -2.96 -20.31
C LEU A 159 8.97 -2.22 -18.97
N LYS A 160 8.74 -2.89 -17.84
CA LYS A 160 8.82 -2.30 -16.50
C LYS A 160 9.56 -3.22 -15.53
N LEU A 161 9.99 -2.67 -14.41
CA LEU A 161 10.59 -3.42 -13.31
C LEU A 161 9.97 -2.96 -11.99
N THR A 162 9.21 -3.85 -11.33
CA THR A 162 8.43 -3.54 -10.11
C THR A 162 8.88 -4.37 -8.92
N VAL A 163 10.18 -4.59 -8.78
CA VAL A 163 10.74 -5.43 -7.72
C VAL A 163 10.97 -4.61 -6.45
N CYS A 164 10.75 -5.22 -5.29
CA CYS A 164 11.01 -4.61 -3.98
C CYS A 164 10.32 -3.24 -3.78
N SER A 165 9.15 -3.02 -4.37
CA SER A 165 8.50 -1.70 -4.43
C SER A 165 7.44 -1.47 -3.34
N ASN A 166 7.17 -2.45 -2.48
CA ASN A 166 6.04 -2.43 -1.55
C ASN A 166 6.04 -1.24 -0.57
N LEU A 167 7.21 -0.72 -0.19
CA LEU A 167 7.33 0.45 0.70
C LEU A 167 7.67 1.75 -0.02
N MET A 168 7.78 1.76 -1.35
CA MET A 168 8.19 2.94 -2.13
C MET A 168 7.28 4.15 -1.92
N ILE A 169 5.98 3.95 -1.76
CA ILE A 169 5.01 5.04 -1.56
C ILE A 169 5.34 5.87 -0.30
N VAL A 170 5.88 5.25 0.74
CA VAL A 170 6.31 5.93 1.97
C VAL A 170 7.39 6.96 1.66
N SER A 171 8.38 6.58 0.85
CA SER A 171 9.48 7.46 0.43
C SER A 171 9.05 8.49 -0.62
N TYR A 172 8.17 8.13 -1.56
CA TYR A 172 7.63 9.09 -2.53
C TYR A 172 6.93 10.25 -1.83
N VAL A 173 6.02 9.98 -0.90
CA VAL A 173 5.30 11.03 -0.16
C VAL A 173 6.26 11.81 0.73
N PHE A 174 7.24 11.14 1.37
CA PHE A 174 8.21 11.78 2.25
C PHE A 174 9.09 12.79 1.49
N TYR A 175 9.68 12.38 0.37
CA TYR A 175 10.56 13.27 -0.40
C TYR A 175 9.80 14.30 -1.23
N LEU A 176 8.58 13.99 -1.70
CA LEU A 176 7.71 14.99 -2.30
C LEU A 176 7.43 16.13 -1.31
N PHE A 177 7.06 15.78 -0.07
CA PHE A 177 6.80 16.75 0.99
C PHE A 177 8.02 17.62 1.28
N ARG A 178 9.20 17.01 1.44
CA ARG A 178 10.47 17.74 1.68
C ARG A 178 10.87 18.60 0.51
N PHE A 179 10.77 18.08 -0.71
CA PHE A 179 11.08 18.83 -1.93
C PHE A 179 10.21 20.07 -2.09
N VAL A 180 8.90 19.95 -1.90
CA VAL A 180 8.01 21.13 -2.04
C VAL A 180 8.27 22.19 -0.96
N LYS A 181 8.65 21.73 0.25
CA LYS A 181 8.96 22.64 1.36
C LYS A 181 10.30 23.35 1.21
N ARG A 182 11.34 22.61 0.76
CA ARG A 182 12.73 23.07 0.67
C ARG A 182 13.39 22.57 -0.62
N PRO A 183 13.02 23.12 -1.79
CA PRO A 183 13.47 22.60 -3.08
C PRO A 183 14.97 22.80 -3.34
N ALA A 184 15.59 23.79 -2.68
CA ALA A 184 17.01 24.12 -2.89
C ALA A 184 17.98 23.17 -2.12
N GLU A 185 17.48 22.38 -1.18
CA GLU A 185 18.31 21.44 -0.41
C GLU A 185 18.62 20.21 -1.27
N LYS A 186 19.92 19.96 -1.57
CA LYS A 186 20.36 18.79 -2.36
C LYS A 186 19.94 17.45 -1.74
N GLU A 187 19.90 17.39 -0.41
CA GLU A 187 19.48 16.22 0.36
C GLU A 187 18.00 15.83 0.13
N ASN A 188 17.18 16.77 -0.30
CA ASN A 188 15.79 16.54 -0.63
C ASN A 188 15.59 16.33 -2.13
N PHE A 189 16.29 17.12 -2.95
CA PHE A 189 16.14 17.11 -4.40
C PHE A 189 16.66 15.82 -5.04
N LEU A 190 17.89 15.38 -4.69
CA LEU A 190 18.50 14.23 -5.35
C LEU A 190 17.75 12.91 -5.08
N PRO A 191 17.38 12.56 -3.83
CA PRO A 191 16.54 11.40 -3.59
C PRO A 191 15.17 11.47 -4.26
N PHE A 192 14.54 12.64 -4.27
CA PHE A 192 13.28 12.85 -4.97
C PHE A 192 13.43 12.59 -6.47
N LEU A 193 14.47 13.12 -7.10
CA LEU A 193 14.76 12.91 -8.53
C LEU A 193 14.97 11.42 -8.84
N VAL A 194 15.78 10.71 -8.06
CA VAL A 194 16.01 9.27 -8.23
C VAL A 194 14.71 8.48 -8.14
N LEU A 195 13.90 8.78 -7.13
CA LEU A 195 12.60 8.11 -6.95
C LEU A 195 11.63 8.42 -8.10
N MET A 196 11.64 9.65 -8.64
CA MET A 196 10.81 10.02 -9.78
C MET A 196 11.28 9.33 -11.07
N ILE A 197 12.58 9.27 -11.33
CA ILE A 197 13.13 8.49 -12.46
C ILE A 197 12.71 7.03 -12.36
N TYR A 198 12.88 6.42 -11.19
CA TYR A 198 12.43 5.04 -10.98
C TYR A 198 10.92 4.88 -11.24
N LEU A 199 10.09 5.75 -10.66
CA LEU A 199 8.64 5.68 -10.78
C LEU A 199 8.15 5.85 -12.23
N LEU A 200 8.71 6.85 -12.96
CA LEU A 200 8.23 7.21 -14.28
C LEU A 200 8.75 6.29 -15.39
N PHE A 201 10.02 5.89 -15.31
CA PHE A 201 10.70 5.21 -16.42
C PHE A 201 10.91 3.71 -16.18
N VAL A 202 11.04 3.30 -14.92
CA VAL A 202 11.33 1.90 -14.57
C VAL A 202 10.09 1.17 -14.06
N ASN A 203 9.46 1.68 -13.01
CA ASN A 203 8.24 1.09 -12.42
C ASN A 203 7.01 1.33 -13.32
N LYS A 204 6.92 2.51 -13.93
CA LYS A 204 5.78 2.94 -14.78
C LYS A 204 4.42 2.81 -14.09
N GLY A 205 4.41 3.03 -12.78
CA GLY A 205 3.20 2.93 -11.94
C GLY A 205 2.29 4.14 -12.12
N ARG A 206 1.18 4.00 -12.89
CA ARG A 206 0.21 5.09 -13.12
C ARG A 206 -0.45 5.58 -11.84
N GLN A 207 -0.87 4.64 -10.98
CA GLN A 207 -1.57 4.96 -9.73
C GLN A 207 -0.72 5.79 -8.74
N PRO A 208 0.54 5.42 -8.42
CA PRO A 208 1.39 6.26 -7.58
C PRO A 208 1.66 7.65 -8.18
N VAL A 209 1.80 7.77 -9.52
CA VAL A 209 1.99 9.07 -10.19
C VAL A 209 0.76 9.95 -9.99
N ALA A 210 -0.43 9.44 -10.27
CA ALA A 210 -1.69 10.18 -10.08
C ALA A 210 -1.88 10.60 -8.62
N LEU A 211 -1.58 9.69 -7.67
CA LEU A 211 -1.64 9.98 -6.25
C LEU A 211 -0.69 11.13 -5.85
N LEU A 212 0.58 11.05 -6.25
CA LEU A 212 1.58 12.07 -5.92
C LEU A 212 1.20 13.43 -6.53
N ALA A 213 0.63 13.42 -7.73
CA ALA A 213 0.12 14.59 -8.39
C ALA A 213 -1.00 15.27 -7.58
N VAL A 214 -1.96 14.51 -7.11
CA VAL A 214 -3.06 15.03 -6.26
C VAL A 214 -2.51 15.55 -4.92
N ILE A 215 -1.64 14.80 -4.25
CA ILE A 215 -1.01 15.22 -3.00
C ILE A 215 -0.22 16.51 -3.19
N TYR A 216 0.57 16.59 -4.28
CA TYR A 216 1.33 17.79 -4.63
C TYR A 216 0.42 19.01 -4.80
N ALA A 217 -0.67 18.87 -5.56
CA ALA A 217 -1.61 19.95 -5.79
C ALA A 217 -2.26 20.44 -4.48
N ILE A 218 -2.75 19.50 -3.66
CA ILE A 218 -3.35 19.84 -2.35
C ILE A 218 -2.32 20.52 -1.44
N TYR A 219 -1.11 19.98 -1.37
CA TYR A 219 -0.04 20.54 -0.54
C TYR A 219 0.37 21.93 -1.00
N TYR A 220 0.56 22.11 -2.30
CA TYR A 220 0.95 23.40 -2.89
C TYR A 220 -0.10 24.48 -2.66
N ILE A 221 -1.38 24.16 -2.88
CA ILE A 221 -2.51 25.08 -2.61
C ILE A 221 -2.54 25.47 -1.15
N ARG A 222 -2.36 24.50 -0.24
CA ARG A 222 -2.38 24.74 1.20
C ARG A 222 -1.23 25.63 1.68
N MET A 223 -0.03 25.43 1.15
CA MET A 223 1.17 26.19 1.55
C MET A 223 1.20 27.62 1.02
N LYS A 224 0.71 27.83 -0.18
CA LYS A 224 0.84 29.12 -0.89
C LYS A 224 -0.47 29.92 -0.96
N GLY A 225 -1.58 29.31 -0.56
CA GLY A 225 -2.93 29.88 -0.69
C GLY A 225 -3.46 29.81 -2.12
N LEU A 226 -4.78 30.00 -2.27
CA LEU A 226 -5.47 29.99 -3.56
C LEU A 226 -5.20 31.31 -4.30
N SER A 227 -4.42 31.26 -5.38
CA SER A 227 -4.39 32.29 -6.42
C SER A 227 -4.32 31.63 -7.78
N LEU A 228 -4.89 32.23 -8.81
CA LEU A 228 -4.92 31.66 -10.17
C LEU A 228 -3.52 31.31 -10.68
N LYS A 229 -2.54 32.20 -10.49
CA LYS A 229 -1.13 31.99 -10.85
C LYS A 229 -0.53 30.75 -10.14
N ARG A 230 -0.88 30.56 -8.88
CA ARG A 230 -0.36 29.43 -8.07
C ARG A 230 -1.07 28.11 -8.40
N LEU A 231 -2.37 28.19 -8.74
CA LEU A 231 -3.11 27.04 -9.24
C LEU A 231 -2.48 26.54 -10.55
N VAL A 232 -2.19 27.45 -11.48
CA VAL A 232 -1.52 27.12 -12.75
C VAL A 232 -0.14 26.53 -12.50
N LEU A 233 0.69 27.12 -11.63
CA LEU A 233 2.02 26.60 -11.27
C LEU A 233 1.94 25.25 -10.52
N GLY A 234 0.89 25.01 -9.73
CA GLY A 234 0.64 23.74 -9.07
C GLY A 234 0.21 22.64 -10.05
N ILE A 235 -0.48 23.01 -11.13
CA ILE A 235 -0.92 22.09 -12.18
C ILE A 235 0.19 21.85 -13.22
N LEU A 236 1.14 22.75 -13.37
CA LEU A 236 2.21 22.66 -14.38
C LEU A 236 3.02 21.34 -14.32
N PRO A 237 3.43 20.82 -13.15
CA PRO A 237 4.07 19.50 -13.05
C PRO A 237 3.14 18.36 -13.44
N LEU A 238 1.82 18.51 -13.22
CA LEU A 238 0.81 17.53 -13.65
C LEU A 238 0.70 17.53 -15.17
N ILE A 239 0.67 18.71 -15.78
CA ILE A 239 0.70 18.88 -17.24
C ILE A 239 2.03 18.36 -17.79
N GLY A 240 3.16 18.66 -17.16
CA GLY A 240 4.47 18.15 -17.54
C GLY A 240 4.58 16.64 -17.48
N ALA A 241 4.08 16.03 -16.40
CA ALA A 241 3.97 14.57 -16.29
C ALA A 241 3.04 14.02 -17.38
N PHE A 242 1.87 14.62 -17.59
CA PHE A 242 0.93 14.25 -18.64
C PHE A 242 1.57 14.34 -20.03
N VAL A 243 2.27 15.44 -20.35
CA VAL A 243 2.99 15.62 -21.62
C VAL A 243 4.10 14.59 -21.80
N LEU A 244 4.91 14.32 -20.77
CA LEU A 244 5.93 13.27 -20.81
C LEU A 244 5.34 11.88 -21.06
N PHE A 245 4.18 11.59 -20.50
CA PHE A 245 3.45 10.35 -20.78
C PHE A 245 2.77 10.35 -22.15
N SER A 246 2.40 11.54 -22.69
CA SER A 246 1.77 11.69 -24.01
C SER A 246 2.71 11.39 -25.17
N PHE A 247 4.02 11.45 -24.97
CA PHE A 247 4.99 10.95 -25.97
C PHE A 247 5.03 9.43 -26.05
N ASN A 248 4.26 8.72 -25.21
CA ASN A 248 4.05 7.30 -25.36
C ASN A 248 2.65 7.08 -25.93
N ASP A 249 2.54 6.84 -27.25
CA ASP A 249 1.27 6.68 -27.98
C ASP A 249 0.31 5.72 -27.27
N LYS A 250 0.83 4.61 -26.70
CA LYS A 250 0.03 3.66 -25.91
C LYS A 250 -0.55 4.25 -24.63
N PHE A 251 0.05 5.30 -24.06
CA PHE A 251 -0.48 5.98 -22.88
C PHE A 251 -1.61 6.95 -23.24
N VAL A 252 -1.46 7.67 -24.34
CA VAL A 252 -2.51 8.58 -24.85
C VAL A 252 -3.74 7.78 -25.24
N ASP A 253 -3.54 6.68 -25.97
CA ASP A 253 -4.63 5.77 -26.35
C ASP A 253 -5.34 5.22 -25.12
N SER A 254 -4.59 4.80 -24.10
CA SER A 254 -5.18 4.29 -22.84
C SER A 254 -5.92 5.36 -22.02
N LEU A 255 -5.56 6.64 -22.14
CA LEU A 255 -6.26 7.75 -21.48
C LEU A 255 -7.53 8.14 -22.27
N ILE A 256 -7.44 8.18 -23.58
CA ILE A 256 -8.60 8.43 -24.45
C ILE A 256 -9.63 7.29 -24.29
N GLU A 257 -9.18 6.06 -24.18
CA GLU A 257 -10.02 4.90 -23.90
C GLU A 257 -10.58 4.91 -22.48
N ALA A 258 -9.81 5.33 -21.47
CA ALA A 258 -10.30 5.47 -20.10
C ALA A 258 -11.36 6.56 -19.94
N THR A 259 -11.38 7.57 -20.83
CA THR A 259 -12.47 8.57 -20.88
C THR A 259 -13.71 8.04 -21.60
N LYS A 260 -13.58 6.98 -22.42
CA LYS A 260 -14.67 6.27 -23.06
C LYS A 260 -15.03 5.02 -22.26
N TRP A 261 -15.51 5.21 -21.03
CA TRP A 261 -15.84 4.17 -20.06
C TRP A 261 -16.61 2.97 -20.65
N GLU A 262 -17.46 3.21 -21.62
CA GLU A 262 -18.30 2.18 -22.24
C GLU A 262 -17.63 1.39 -23.38
N ARG A 263 -16.43 1.76 -23.84
CA ARG A 263 -15.76 1.16 -25.01
C ARG A 263 -14.25 1.02 -24.87
N SER A 264 -13.75 0.85 -23.65
CA SER A 264 -12.32 0.66 -23.45
C SER A 264 -11.86 -0.66 -24.07
N SER A 265 -10.95 -0.60 -25.02
CA SER A 265 -10.25 -1.78 -25.56
C SER A 265 -9.05 -2.19 -24.70
N ASP A 266 -8.70 -1.40 -23.65
CA ASP A 266 -7.64 -1.74 -22.71
C ASP A 266 -8.10 -2.89 -21.81
N PRO A 267 -7.48 -4.09 -21.89
CA PRO A 267 -7.88 -5.27 -21.12
C PRO A 267 -7.90 -5.00 -19.60
N SER A 268 -7.00 -4.14 -19.11
CA SER A 268 -6.93 -3.79 -17.68
C SER A 268 -8.10 -2.93 -17.21
N THR A 269 -8.56 -2.02 -18.05
CA THR A 269 -9.74 -1.19 -17.74
C THR A 269 -11.02 -2.01 -17.84
N LEU A 270 -11.14 -2.84 -18.88
CA LEU A 270 -12.28 -3.74 -19.05
C LEU A 270 -12.39 -4.73 -17.87
N ALA A 271 -11.27 -5.32 -17.43
CA ALA A 271 -11.24 -6.21 -16.28
C ALA A 271 -11.77 -5.54 -15.00
N ARG A 272 -11.44 -4.24 -14.78
CA ARG A 272 -11.95 -3.49 -13.62
C ARG A 272 -13.45 -3.22 -13.72
N VAL A 273 -13.92 -2.81 -14.89
CA VAL A 273 -15.37 -2.58 -15.15
C VAL A 273 -16.14 -3.87 -14.90
N ASN A 274 -15.72 -4.96 -15.52
CA ASN A 274 -16.33 -6.28 -15.34
C ASN A 274 -16.31 -6.73 -13.86
N SER A 275 -15.19 -6.47 -13.15
CA SER A 275 -15.09 -6.78 -11.73
C SER A 275 -16.10 -5.98 -10.89
N VAL A 276 -16.31 -4.69 -11.19
CA VAL A 276 -17.32 -3.87 -10.50
C VAL A 276 -18.72 -4.39 -10.80
N GLU A 277 -19.04 -4.62 -12.07
CA GLU A 277 -20.36 -5.13 -12.48
C GLU A 277 -20.67 -6.48 -11.84
N SER A 278 -19.69 -7.37 -11.76
CA SER A 278 -19.83 -8.69 -11.15
C SER A 278 -20.12 -8.64 -9.65
N VAL A 279 -19.60 -7.66 -8.90
CA VAL A 279 -19.81 -7.59 -7.46
C VAL A 279 -21.05 -6.81 -7.04
N ILE A 280 -21.60 -5.93 -7.90
CA ILE A 280 -22.79 -5.12 -7.58
C ILE A 280 -23.99 -5.96 -7.12
N PRO A 281 -24.37 -7.08 -7.76
CA PRO A 281 -25.48 -7.90 -7.31
C PRO A 281 -25.29 -8.43 -5.87
N TYR A 282 -24.09 -8.87 -5.54
CA TYR A 282 -23.76 -9.38 -4.20
C TYR A 282 -23.75 -8.26 -3.15
N ILE A 283 -23.24 -7.07 -3.50
CA ILE A 283 -23.30 -5.90 -2.62
C ILE A 283 -24.75 -5.50 -2.34
N LYS A 284 -25.63 -5.53 -3.34
CA LYS A 284 -27.05 -5.23 -3.17
C LYS A 284 -27.76 -6.23 -2.26
N GLN A 285 -27.37 -7.51 -2.30
CA GLN A 285 -27.93 -8.55 -1.43
C GLN A 285 -27.43 -8.43 0.00
N ASN A 286 -26.14 -8.09 0.20
CA ASN A 286 -25.48 -8.03 1.49
C ASN A 286 -24.74 -6.70 1.71
N PRO A 287 -25.42 -5.54 1.76
CA PRO A 287 -24.77 -4.23 1.78
C PRO A 287 -24.04 -3.96 3.12
N ILE A 288 -24.47 -4.59 4.21
CA ILE A 288 -23.93 -4.33 5.56
C ILE A 288 -22.63 -5.09 5.78
N PHE A 289 -22.57 -6.39 5.44
CA PHE A 289 -21.42 -7.26 5.73
C PHE A 289 -20.65 -7.69 4.47
N GLY A 290 -21.15 -7.41 3.26
CA GLY A 290 -20.58 -7.91 2.02
C GLY A 290 -20.71 -9.42 1.86
N PHE A 291 -19.93 -10.00 0.95
CA PHE A 291 -19.94 -11.46 0.73
C PHE A 291 -18.73 -12.19 1.35
N GLY A 292 -17.89 -11.48 2.08
CA GLY A 292 -16.74 -12.06 2.74
C GLY A 292 -15.49 -12.16 1.86
N ASN A 293 -14.58 -13.07 2.22
CA ASN A 293 -13.33 -13.29 1.51
C ASN A 293 -13.15 -14.76 1.16
N LEU A 294 -12.87 -15.04 -0.12
CA LEU A 294 -12.54 -16.39 -0.57
C LEU A 294 -11.02 -16.61 -0.54
N SER A 295 -10.63 -17.74 -0.01
CA SER A 295 -9.25 -18.22 -0.08
C SER A 295 -8.91 -18.59 -1.53
N VAL A 296 -7.70 -18.29 -1.96
CA VAL A 296 -7.19 -18.73 -3.28
C VAL A 296 -7.16 -20.25 -3.44
N HIS A 297 -7.12 -20.99 -2.31
CA HIS A 297 -7.15 -22.45 -2.30
C HIS A 297 -8.58 -23.02 -2.27
N PHE A 298 -9.60 -22.18 -2.25
CA PHE A 298 -10.98 -22.65 -2.27
C PHE A 298 -11.37 -23.00 -3.70
N ARG A 299 -11.68 -24.29 -3.97
CA ARG A 299 -11.96 -24.83 -5.30
C ARG A 299 -10.88 -24.49 -6.33
N ASP A 300 -9.60 -24.45 -5.88
CA ASP A 300 -8.38 -24.22 -6.64
C ASP A 300 -8.20 -22.80 -7.24
N GLU A 301 -9.27 -21.99 -7.33
CA GLU A 301 -9.23 -20.66 -7.97
C GLU A 301 -9.83 -19.53 -7.13
N GLY A 302 -10.42 -19.83 -5.96
CA GLY A 302 -11.00 -18.81 -5.09
C GLY A 302 -12.07 -17.95 -5.78
N PHE A 303 -11.86 -16.65 -5.89
CA PHE A 303 -12.81 -15.75 -6.55
C PHE A 303 -12.97 -16.00 -8.06
N HIS A 304 -11.93 -16.46 -8.73
CA HIS A 304 -11.97 -16.71 -10.17
C HIS A 304 -12.98 -17.79 -10.57
N THR A 305 -13.22 -18.76 -9.68
CA THR A 305 -14.27 -19.78 -9.89
C THR A 305 -15.67 -19.18 -10.08
N TYR A 306 -15.95 -18.04 -9.45
CA TYR A 306 -17.29 -17.42 -9.46
C TYR A 306 -17.39 -16.21 -10.37
N PHE A 307 -16.30 -15.49 -10.58
CA PHE A 307 -16.27 -14.20 -11.27
C PHE A 307 -15.43 -14.21 -12.55
N GLY A 308 -14.74 -15.33 -12.85
CA GLY A 308 -13.87 -15.48 -14.01
C GLY A 308 -12.45 -15.00 -13.81
N GLU A 309 -11.56 -15.41 -14.73
CA GLU A 309 -10.11 -15.19 -14.65
C GLU A 309 -9.70 -13.70 -14.62
N ALA A 310 -10.47 -12.82 -15.26
CA ALA A 310 -10.20 -11.38 -15.32
C ALA A 310 -10.75 -10.59 -14.12
N PHE A 311 -11.07 -11.27 -13.01
CA PHE A 311 -11.63 -10.64 -11.82
C PHE A 311 -10.55 -10.16 -10.86
N TYR A 312 -10.47 -8.84 -10.62
CA TYR A 312 -9.47 -8.20 -9.75
C TYR A 312 -10.12 -7.35 -8.67
N LEU A 313 -10.51 -7.98 -7.57
CA LEU A 313 -11.14 -7.30 -6.44
C LEU A 313 -10.24 -6.23 -5.80
N ALA A 314 -8.92 -6.38 -5.92
CA ALA A 314 -7.94 -5.43 -5.40
C ALA A 314 -8.01 -4.06 -6.09
N ASP A 315 -8.32 -4.04 -7.38
CA ASP A 315 -8.14 -2.87 -8.24
C ASP A 315 -9.41 -2.03 -8.41
N ILE A 316 -10.48 -2.35 -7.69
CA ILE A 316 -11.78 -1.67 -7.79
C ILE A 316 -12.12 -0.80 -6.57
N GLY A 317 -11.10 -0.38 -5.80
CA GLY A 317 -11.21 0.61 -4.72
C GLY A 317 -12.31 0.31 -3.70
N ILE A 318 -13.20 1.27 -3.49
CA ILE A 318 -14.29 1.18 -2.51
C ILE A 318 -15.26 0.02 -2.80
N TRP A 319 -15.48 -0.31 -4.09
CA TRP A 319 -16.35 -1.41 -4.47
C TRP A 319 -15.83 -2.76 -3.99
N GLY A 320 -14.53 -2.98 -4.08
CA GLY A 320 -13.91 -4.19 -3.55
C GLY A 320 -13.97 -4.28 -2.03
N THR A 321 -13.92 -3.15 -1.32
CA THR A 321 -14.10 -3.10 0.13
C THR A 321 -15.55 -3.40 0.52
N LEU A 322 -16.53 -2.78 -0.19
CA LEU A 322 -17.94 -3.06 -0.01
C LEU A 322 -18.26 -4.53 -0.29
N ALA A 323 -17.69 -5.08 -1.35
CA ALA A 323 -17.87 -6.48 -1.70
C ALA A 323 -17.39 -7.42 -0.59
N ARG A 324 -16.19 -7.20 -0.04
CA ARG A 324 -15.61 -8.06 1.00
C ARG A 324 -16.25 -7.90 2.36
N GLY A 325 -16.51 -6.68 2.80
CA GLY A 325 -16.88 -6.43 4.20
C GLY A 325 -18.04 -5.47 4.40
N GLY A 326 -18.68 -5.04 3.32
CA GLY A 326 -19.84 -4.15 3.38
C GLY A 326 -19.55 -2.80 4.04
N LEU A 327 -20.63 -2.16 4.48
CA LEU A 327 -20.57 -0.88 5.20
C LEU A 327 -19.83 -1.00 6.53
N VAL A 328 -19.88 -2.14 7.21
CA VAL A 328 -19.19 -2.35 8.50
C VAL A 328 -17.68 -2.19 8.32
N LEU A 329 -17.09 -2.78 7.29
CA LEU A 329 -15.67 -2.66 7.01
C LEU A 329 -15.29 -1.21 6.68
N ILE A 330 -16.10 -0.50 5.91
CA ILE A 330 -15.88 0.92 5.62
C ILE A 330 -15.86 1.75 6.91
N LEU A 331 -16.81 1.51 7.82
CA LEU A 331 -16.86 2.23 9.09
C LEU A 331 -15.64 1.94 9.98
N ILE A 332 -15.18 0.68 10.02
CA ILE A 332 -13.94 0.30 10.73
C ILE A 332 -12.75 1.06 10.14
N TYR A 333 -12.65 1.14 8.82
CA TYR A 333 -11.61 1.86 8.10
C TYR A 333 -11.59 3.35 8.41
N LEU A 334 -12.73 4.00 8.17
CA LEU A 334 -12.87 5.43 8.42
C LEU A 334 -12.63 5.76 9.89
N GLY A 335 -13.09 4.88 10.80
CA GLY A 335 -12.83 5.01 12.22
C GLY A 335 -11.34 4.92 12.56
N LEU A 336 -10.61 3.97 11.96
CA LEU A 336 -9.17 3.84 12.14
C LEU A 336 -8.44 5.10 11.66
N TYR A 337 -8.69 5.54 10.42
CA TYR A 337 -8.02 6.72 9.86
C TYR A 337 -8.41 8.02 10.54
N TYR A 338 -9.67 8.19 10.94
CA TYR A 338 -10.09 9.34 11.72
C TYR A 338 -9.34 9.43 13.05
N ASN A 339 -9.21 8.30 13.76
CA ASN A 339 -8.47 8.28 15.03
C ASN A 339 -6.98 8.52 14.84
N LEU A 340 -6.37 7.95 13.77
CA LEU A 340 -4.99 8.27 13.40
C LEU A 340 -4.84 9.76 13.10
N TYR A 341 -5.70 10.33 12.27
CA TYR A 341 -5.69 11.76 11.94
C TYR A 341 -5.82 12.64 13.19
N LYS A 342 -6.78 12.35 14.06
CA LYS A 342 -6.96 13.06 15.32
C LYS A 342 -5.70 13.03 16.18
N LYS A 343 -5.04 11.88 16.27
CA LYS A 343 -3.80 11.76 17.04
C LYS A 343 -2.60 12.49 16.42
N THR A 344 -2.60 12.74 15.10
CA THR A 344 -1.52 13.54 14.50
C THR A 344 -1.42 14.95 15.11
N THR A 345 -2.53 15.50 15.62
CA THR A 345 -2.53 16.83 16.27
C THR A 345 -1.62 16.89 17.48
N LEU A 346 -1.37 15.76 18.13
CA LEU A 346 -0.53 15.65 19.31
C LEU A 346 0.97 15.54 18.97
N VAL A 347 1.33 15.30 17.69
CA VAL A 347 2.72 15.26 17.23
C VAL A 347 3.28 16.68 17.21
N ARG A 348 4.36 16.92 17.99
CA ARG A 348 4.96 18.27 18.14
C ARG A 348 5.69 18.73 16.89
N ASP A 349 6.40 17.81 16.22
CA ASP A 349 7.10 18.11 14.98
C ASP A 349 6.09 18.35 13.83
N ASN A 350 6.09 19.58 13.31
CA ASN A 350 5.17 20.00 12.27
C ASN A 350 5.41 19.27 10.94
N ASP A 351 6.65 18.85 10.65
CA ASP A 351 7.00 18.17 9.41
C ASP A 351 6.52 16.72 9.45
N ILE A 352 6.80 16.04 10.55
CA ILE A 352 6.31 14.68 10.78
C ILE A 352 4.78 14.66 10.82
N ARG A 353 4.16 15.62 11.50
CA ARG A 353 2.69 15.76 11.55
C ARG A 353 2.10 15.90 10.14
N SER A 354 2.66 16.79 9.35
CA SER A 354 2.20 17.04 7.98
C SER A 354 2.41 15.81 7.10
N TYR A 355 3.58 15.19 7.17
CA TYR A 355 3.87 13.94 6.47
C TYR A 355 2.86 12.85 6.79
N MET A 356 2.59 12.58 8.08
CA MET A 356 1.60 11.59 8.50
C MET A 356 0.19 11.90 7.94
N ARG A 357 -0.21 13.16 7.94
CA ARG A 357 -1.51 13.56 7.36
C ARG A 357 -1.60 13.34 5.86
N TYR A 358 -0.52 13.60 5.12
CA TYR A 358 -0.47 13.29 3.68
C TYR A 358 -0.43 11.80 3.41
N MET A 359 0.19 11.01 4.29
CA MET A 359 0.10 9.55 4.22
C MET A 359 -1.33 9.05 4.47
N ILE A 360 -2.06 9.60 5.45
CA ILE A 360 -3.49 9.26 5.64
C ILE A 360 -4.29 9.62 4.39
N LEU A 361 -4.07 10.80 3.83
CA LEU A 361 -4.74 11.23 2.59
C LEU A 361 -4.44 10.27 1.43
N SER A 362 -3.18 9.84 1.28
CA SER A 362 -2.81 8.88 0.24
C SER A 362 -3.52 7.54 0.39
N PHE A 363 -3.61 7.01 1.61
CA PHE A 363 -4.36 5.78 1.88
C PHE A 363 -5.87 5.94 1.61
N LEU A 364 -6.45 7.08 1.94
CA LEU A 364 -7.86 7.35 1.65
C LEU A 364 -8.13 7.47 0.14
N ILE A 365 -7.22 8.08 -0.63
CA ILE A 365 -7.34 8.14 -2.09
C ILE A 365 -7.23 6.72 -2.70
N PHE A 366 -6.26 5.92 -2.25
CA PHE A 366 -6.18 4.52 -2.67
C PHE A 366 -7.45 3.75 -2.34
N PHE A 367 -7.94 3.88 -1.12
CA PHE A 367 -9.14 3.23 -0.66
C PHE A 367 -10.38 3.57 -1.51
N VAL A 368 -10.57 4.85 -1.86
CA VAL A 368 -11.80 5.29 -2.57
C VAL A 368 -11.71 5.02 -4.07
N VAL A 369 -10.55 5.31 -4.69
CA VAL A 369 -10.48 5.46 -6.15
C VAL A 369 -9.65 4.36 -6.81
N LEU A 370 -8.53 3.96 -6.20
CA LEU A 370 -7.48 3.24 -6.93
C LEU A 370 -7.42 1.75 -6.60
N SER A 371 -7.33 1.38 -5.33
CA SER A 371 -7.18 -0.02 -4.91
C SER A 371 -7.51 -0.24 -3.45
N ASN A 372 -7.72 -1.50 -3.07
CA ASN A 372 -7.96 -1.89 -1.67
C ASN A 372 -6.65 -2.08 -0.89
N ASP A 373 -5.73 -1.14 -0.95
CA ASP A 373 -4.37 -1.29 -0.47
C ASP A 373 -4.25 -1.91 0.94
N ILE A 374 -5.07 -1.44 1.89
CA ILE A 374 -5.03 -1.94 3.27
C ILE A 374 -5.65 -3.34 3.44
N LEU A 375 -6.43 -3.87 2.49
CA LEU A 375 -6.89 -5.26 2.51
C LEU A 375 -5.80 -6.26 2.06
N TYR A 376 -4.54 -5.81 2.01
CA TYR A 376 -3.38 -6.63 1.67
C TYR A 376 -2.25 -6.44 2.68
N ALA A 377 -1.35 -7.39 2.74
CA ALA A 377 -0.21 -7.37 3.65
C ALA A 377 0.61 -6.07 3.55
N ASP A 378 0.82 -5.60 2.33
CA ASP A 378 1.62 -4.39 2.06
C ASP A 378 1.00 -3.12 2.64
N GLY A 379 -0.31 -2.96 2.52
CA GLY A 379 -1.01 -1.83 3.11
C GLY A 379 -1.02 -1.90 4.64
N CYS A 380 -1.26 -3.09 5.20
CA CYS A 380 -1.21 -3.31 6.65
C CYS A 380 0.14 -2.92 7.25
N ILE A 381 1.24 -3.35 6.61
CA ILE A 381 2.57 -3.01 7.10
C ILE A 381 2.93 -1.53 6.91
N ARG A 382 2.49 -0.90 5.81
CA ARG A 382 2.67 0.55 5.61
C ARG A 382 1.99 1.34 6.72
N VAL A 383 0.74 0.99 7.08
CA VAL A 383 0.03 1.61 8.21
C VAL A 383 0.78 1.37 9.51
N ALA A 384 1.24 0.15 9.76
CA ALA A 384 2.03 -0.18 10.94
C ALA A 384 3.30 0.67 11.04
N LEU A 385 4.11 0.73 9.98
CA LEU A 385 5.40 1.42 9.98
C LEU A 385 5.26 2.96 10.07
N VAL A 386 4.29 3.53 9.36
CA VAL A 386 4.12 4.98 9.30
C VAL A 386 3.44 5.53 10.55
N PHE A 387 2.48 4.79 11.12
CA PHE A 387 1.63 5.32 12.17
C PHE A 387 1.85 4.70 13.56
N TYR A 388 2.83 3.80 13.76
CA TYR A 388 3.03 3.16 15.05
C TYR A 388 3.15 4.13 16.24
N PRO A 389 3.73 5.35 16.10
CA PRO A 389 3.78 6.28 17.23
C PRO A 389 2.40 6.71 17.73
N LEU A 390 1.38 6.59 16.87
CA LEU A 390 -0.01 6.95 17.17
C LEU A 390 -0.83 5.78 17.74
N PHE A 391 -0.28 4.56 17.79
CA PHE A 391 -1.02 3.36 18.20
C PHE A 391 -1.35 3.36 19.69
N GLY A 392 -0.47 3.91 20.51
CA GLY A 392 -0.69 4.07 21.94
C GLY A 392 -0.93 5.52 22.38
N ARG A 393 -0.61 5.82 23.63
CA ARG A 393 -0.45 7.21 24.10
C ARG A 393 0.83 7.76 23.51
N LEU A 394 0.75 8.97 22.96
CA LEU A 394 1.94 9.63 22.42
C LEU A 394 3.00 9.77 23.51
N ASP A 395 4.10 9.03 23.32
CA ASP A 395 5.32 9.21 24.09
C ASP A 395 6.23 10.18 23.30
N PRO A 396 6.51 11.38 23.84
CA PRO A 396 7.39 12.33 23.17
C PRO A 396 8.75 11.73 22.82
N ASN A 397 9.21 10.75 23.59
CA ASN A 397 10.51 10.11 23.39
C ASN A 397 10.61 9.26 22.12
N ILE A 398 9.47 8.88 21.50
CA ILE A 398 9.46 8.18 20.20
C ILE A 398 9.90 9.12 19.06
N PHE A 399 9.75 10.44 19.25
CA PHE A 399 10.10 11.47 18.28
C PHE A 399 11.39 12.22 18.62
N ILE A 400 12.05 11.86 19.73
CA ILE A 400 13.25 12.53 20.21
C ILE A 400 14.48 11.77 19.78
N LYS A 401 15.31 12.50 19.05
CA LYS A 401 16.75 12.37 18.78
C LYS A 401 17.11 11.75 17.44
N ASN A 402 17.84 12.44 16.64
CA ASN A 402 18.96 13.33 16.84
C ASN A 402 18.88 14.51 15.87
N SER A 403 18.94 15.71 16.37
CA SER A 403 19.23 16.94 15.64
C SER A 403 20.69 16.99 15.17
N SER A 404 21.19 15.86 14.66
CA SER A 404 22.52 15.72 14.08
C SER A 404 22.46 14.65 12.97
N LEU A 405 21.61 14.86 11.97
CA LEU A 405 21.68 14.26 10.63
C LEU A 405 21.32 15.33 9.61
#